data_88a92e6bc30fefaa2c532fc04cd62afb
#
_entry.id   88a92e6bc30fefaa2c532fc04cd62afb
#
_cell.length_a   1.000
_cell.length_b   1.000
_cell.length_c   1.000
_cell.angle_alpha   90.00
_cell.angle_beta   90.00
_cell.angle_gamma   90.00
#
_symmetry.space_group_name_H-M   'P 1'
#
loop_
_entity.id
_entity.type
_entity.pdbx_description
1 polymer ?
#
loop_
_entity_poly.entity_id
_entity_poly.type
_entity_poly.pdbx_seq_one_letter_code
_entity_poly.pdbx_strand_id
1 'polypeptide(L)'
;MSQLLRIILIHTHLAGIVEIQLDQHTNICGTNASGKTTLQRLVPVFYGEQPNKVVPRTRKKFDEFYLPSSNSYIIYEYQRETGDKCLVVLTAKNEGGIEYRFVSAAYDPDFFLSYTEDGAKGLSYNEWSARMRHRDDVAVSAKIGSTTEYRSIIQNDVASLRGNQTETIRLRRLASSFSLVSGHYKLRHIEKLVSAVHAGEGKMETLKTMLAAIFADDGVIVPQTKIKSGFARE
;
A
#
# COMPACT_ATOMS: atom_id res chain seq x y z
N MET A 1 14.28 6.48 7.40
CA MET A 1 13.15 7.16 6.72
C MET A 1 12.26 6.10 6.12
N SER A 2 10.96 6.13 6.40
CA SER A 2 10.02 5.15 5.83
C SER A 2 9.71 5.48 4.38
N GLN A 3 9.63 4.47 3.51
CA GLN A 3 9.32 4.65 2.10
C GLN A 3 8.84 3.36 1.43
N LEU A 4 7.98 3.50 0.44
CA LEU A 4 7.63 2.44 -0.49
C LEU A 4 8.78 2.28 -1.51
N LEU A 5 9.36 1.07 -1.61
CA LEU A 5 10.54 0.81 -2.42
C LEU A 5 10.18 0.31 -3.82
N ARG A 6 9.24 -0.62 -3.92
CA ARG A 6 8.79 -1.19 -5.20
C ARG A 6 7.44 -1.87 -5.10
N ILE A 7 6.81 -2.07 -6.25
CA ILE A 7 5.58 -2.82 -6.42
C ILE A 7 5.86 -3.98 -7.37
N ILE A 8 5.52 -5.20 -6.97
CA ILE A 8 5.65 -6.38 -7.80
C ILE A 8 4.24 -6.89 -8.13
N LEU A 9 3.98 -7.10 -9.40
CA LEU A 9 2.71 -7.58 -9.93
C LEU A 9 2.94 -8.96 -10.55
N ILE A 10 2.26 -9.98 -10.03
CA ILE A 10 2.36 -11.35 -10.52
C ILE A 10 0.99 -11.76 -11.04
N HIS A 11 0.92 -12.10 -12.34
CA HIS A 11 -0.30 -12.52 -13.03
C HIS A 11 -1.51 -11.63 -12.74
N THR A 12 -1.32 -10.32 -12.80
CA THR A 12 -2.36 -9.30 -12.64
C THR A 12 -3.03 -8.99 -13.97
N HIS A 13 -3.60 -7.80 -14.12
CA HIS A 13 -4.10 -7.29 -15.41
C HIS A 13 -2.99 -7.16 -16.48
N LEU A 14 -1.73 -7.14 -16.06
CA LEU A 14 -0.57 -7.21 -16.93
C LEU A 14 -0.09 -8.66 -17.02
N ALA A 15 0.32 -9.07 -18.23
CA ALA A 15 0.81 -10.43 -18.44
C ALA A 15 2.15 -10.66 -17.70
N GLY A 16 2.28 -11.82 -17.06
CA GLY A 16 3.53 -12.26 -16.47
C GLY A 16 3.84 -11.58 -15.12
N ILE A 17 5.11 -11.26 -14.93
CA ILE A 17 5.65 -10.67 -13.71
C ILE A 17 6.20 -9.29 -14.04
N VAL A 18 5.71 -8.26 -13.36
CA VAL A 18 6.13 -6.88 -13.56
C VAL A 18 6.63 -6.32 -12.24
N GLU A 19 7.80 -5.71 -12.27
CA GLU A 19 8.41 -5.06 -11.12
C GLU A 19 8.57 -3.56 -11.38
N ILE A 20 8.08 -2.72 -10.47
CA ILE A 20 8.12 -1.27 -10.57
C ILE A 20 8.93 -0.74 -9.41
N GLN A 21 10.11 -0.20 -9.71
CA GLN A 21 11.00 0.41 -8.73
C GLN A 21 10.56 1.83 -8.41
N LEU A 22 10.53 2.21 -7.13
CA LEU A 22 10.08 3.52 -6.63
C LEU A 22 11.12 4.23 -5.76
N ASP A 23 12.18 3.55 -5.38
CA ASP A 23 13.26 4.04 -4.51
C ASP A 23 14.27 4.93 -5.24
N GLN A 24 14.23 4.97 -6.56
CA GLN A 24 15.05 5.84 -7.40
C GLN A 24 14.15 6.88 -8.07
N HIS A 25 14.71 8.01 -8.49
CA HIS A 25 13.99 8.99 -9.31
C HIS A 25 13.54 8.34 -10.62
N THR A 26 12.46 7.61 -10.56
CA THR A 26 11.90 6.94 -11.71
C THR A 26 11.09 7.98 -12.48
N ASN A 27 11.73 8.62 -13.45
CA ASN A 27 10.99 9.19 -14.56
C ASN A 27 10.31 8.01 -15.24
N ILE A 28 9.02 7.84 -15.02
CA ILE A 28 8.20 6.89 -15.76
C ILE A 28 8.05 7.47 -17.18
N CYS A 29 9.13 7.45 -17.92
CA CYS A 29 9.21 7.77 -19.33
C CYS A 29 8.95 6.47 -20.09
N GLY A 30 7.69 6.10 -20.22
CA GLY A 30 7.26 5.04 -21.10
C GLY A 30 6.11 5.56 -21.96
N THR A 31 6.11 5.24 -23.21
CA THR A 31 5.05 5.53 -24.18
C THR A 31 3.74 4.78 -23.86
N ASN A 32 3.70 3.99 -22.81
CA ASN A 32 2.52 3.24 -22.37
C ASN A 32 1.85 3.93 -21.17
N ALA A 33 0.70 4.54 -21.43
CA ALA A 33 -0.20 5.10 -20.44
C ALA A 33 -0.60 4.11 -19.32
N SER A 34 -0.48 2.80 -19.54
CA SER A 34 -0.86 1.73 -18.61
C SER A 34 -0.03 1.70 -17.32
N GLY A 35 1.28 1.89 -17.38
CA GLY A 35 2.15 1.84 -16.19
C GLY A 35 1.91 3.03 -15.25
N LYS A 36 1.76 4.23 -15.81
CA LYS A 36 1.45 5.45 -15.05
C LYS A 36 0.10 5.32 -14.33
N THR A 37 -0.93 4.89 -15.02
CA THR A 37 -2.27 4.67 -14.46
C THR A 37 -2.25 3.59 -13.38
N THR A 38 -1.50 2.52 -13.57
CA THR A 38 -1.32 1.46 -12.58
C THR A 38 -0.71 2.00 -11.30
N LEU A 39 0.36 2.78 -11.37
CA LEU A 39 0.98 3.42 -10.22
C LEU A 39 0.03 4.38 -9.51
N GLN A 40 -0.65 5.24 -10.25
CA GLN A 40 -1.62 6.19 -9.71
C GLN A 40 -2.72 5.50 -8.88
N ARG A 41 -3.06 4.26 -9.22
CA ARG A 41 -4.08 3.48 -8.52
C ARG A 41 -3.52 2.65 -7.38
N LEU A 42 -2.38 2.00 -7.57
CA LEU A 42 -1.85 1.04 -6.60
C LEU A 42 -1.09 1.70 -5.44
N VAL A 43 -0.45 2.85 -5.64
CA VAL A 43 0.24 3.56 -4.55
C VAL A 43 -0.73 4.02 -3.45
N PRO A 44 -1.88 4.63 -3.73
CA PRO A 44 -2.87 4.95 -2.69
C PRO A 44 -3.35 3.72 -1.90
N VAL A 45 -3.52 2.57 -2.55
CA VAL A 45 -3.93 1.32 -1.89
C VAL A 45 -2.90 0.87 -0.85
N PHE A 46 -1.61 1.01 -1.14
CA PHE A 46 -0.55 0.72 -0.17
C PHE A 46 -0.69 1.57 1.10
N TYR A 47 -1.04 2.83 0.98
CA TYR A 47 -1.25 3.73 2.11
C TYR A 47 -2.61 3.58 2.79
N GLY A 48 -3.45 2.67 2.32
CA GLY A 48 -4.71 2.32 2.96
C GLY A 48 -5.98 2.88 2.29
N GLU A 49 -5.90 3.37 1.04
CA GLU A 49 -7.10 3.73 0.29
C GLU A 49 -7.94 2.49 -0.04
N GLN A 50 -9.25 2.68 -0.09
CA GLN A 50 -10.18 1.62 -0.46
C GLN A 50 -9.92 1.16 -1.90
N PRO A 51 -9.64 -0.13 -2.14
CA PRO A 51 -9.27 -0.62 -3.48
C PRO A 51 -10.31 -0.29 -4.56
N ASN A 52 -11.59 -0.43 -4.26
CA ASN A 52 -12.64 -0.14 -5.23
C ASN A 52 -12.83 1.35 -5.54
N LYS A 53 -12.23 2.26 -4.78
CA LYS A 53 -12.24 3.69 -5.10
C LYS A 53 -11.23 4.06 -6.16
N VAL A 54 -10.16 3.28 -6.32
CA VAL A 54 -9.11 3.58 -7.30
C VAL A 54 -9.40 3.03 -8.70
N VAL A 55 -10.43 2.18 -8.85
CA VAL A 55 -10.89 1.69 -10.14
C VAL A 55 -12.12 2.46 -10.61
N PRO A 56 -12.27 2.74 -11.91
CA PRO A 56 -13.46 3.37 -12.45
C PRO A 56 -14.72 2.55 -12.16
N ARG A 57 -15.81 3.21 -11.78
CA ARG A 57 -17.10 2.55 -11.46
C ARG A 57 -17.68 1.73 -12.61
N THR A 58 -17.30 2.03 -13.84
CA THR A 58 -17.75 1.35 -15.08
C THR A 58 -16.93 0.08 -15.38
N ARG A 59 -15.92 -0.22 -14.56
CA ARG A 59 -15.04 -1.38 -14.74
C ARG A 59 -15.35 -2.47 -13.72
N LYS A 60 -14.70 -3.63 -13.92
CA LYS A 60 -14.68 -4.72 -12.95
C LYS A 60 -14.22 -4.21 -11.57
N LYS A 61 -14.57 -4.91 -10.50
CA LYS A 61 -14.07 -4.66 -9.17
C LYS A 61 -12.54 -4.77 -9.14
N PHE A 62 -11.93 -4.22 -8.10
CA PHE A 62 -10.47 -4.20 -7.98
C PHE A 62 -9.85 -5.60 -8.02
N ASP A 63 -10.39 -6.53 -7.27
CA ASP A 63 -9.94 -7.92 -7.22
C ASP A 63 -10.13 -8.64 -8.57
N GLU A 64 -11.26 -8.45 -9.22
CA GLU A 64 -11.52 -9.02 -10.55
C GLU A 64 -10.58 -8.50 -11.64
N PHE A 65 -10.11 -7.26 -11.49
CA PHE A 65 -9.23 -6.62 -12.47
C PHE A 65 -7.75 -6.90 -12.18
N TYR A 66 -7.31 -6.71 -10.94
CA TYR A 66 -5.90 -6.82 -10.58
C TYR A 66 -5.48 -8.21 -10.11
N LEU A 67 -6.40 -9.01 -9.59
CA LEU A 67 -6.13 -10.32 -8.99
C LEU A 67 -7.03 -11.42 -9.58
N PRO A 68 -6.99 -11.62 -10.90
CA PRO A 68 -7.97 -12.46 -11.61
C PRO A 68 -7.82 -13.97 -11.36
N SER A 69 -6.74 -14.41 -10.73
CA SER A 69 -6.46 -15.84 -10.53
C SER A 69 -5.87 -16.14 -9.14
N SER A 70 -5.89 -17.41 -8.75
CA SER A 70 -5.37 -17.87 -7.45
C SER A 70 -3.86 -17.71 -7.28
N ASN A 71 -3.15 -17.43 -8.36
CA ASN A 71 -1.71 -17.15 -8.38
C ASN A 71 -1.41 -15.69 -8.75
N SER A 72 -2.39 -14.81 -8.59
CA SER A 72 -2.23 -13.38 -8.77
C SER A 72 -1.85 -12.70 -7.46
N TYR A 73 -0.83 -11.84 -7.51
CA TYR A 73 -0.35 -11.09 -6.36
C TYR A 73 -0.09 -9.64 -6.72
N ILE A 74 -0.39 -8.74 -5.77
CA ILE A 74 0.19 -7.42 -5.69
C ILE A 74 1.06 -7.40 -4.44
N ILE A 75 2.35 -7.12 -4.59
CA ILE A 75 3.30 -7.13 -3.49
C ILE A 75 3.92 -5.74 -3.42
N TYR A 76 3.86 -5.14 -2.23
CA TYR A 76 4.55 -3.89 -1.93
C TYR A 76 5.74 -4.18 -1.05
N GLU A 77 6.94 -3.85 -1.50
CA GLU A 77 8.11 -3.83 -0.64
C GLU A 77 8.32 -2.42 -0.12
N TYR A 78 8.45 -2.28 1.19
CA TYR A 78 8.64 -1.00 1.84
C TYR A 78 9.68 -1.07 2.95
N GLN A 79 10.29 0.06 3.24
CA GLN A 79 11.18 0.23 4.37
C GLN A 79 10.44 0.98 5.47
N ARG A 80 10.52 0.46 6.68
CA ARG A 80 10.00 1.10 7.88
C ARG A 80 10.94 2.21 8.36
N GLU A 81 10.43 3.09 9.20
CA GLU A 81 11.26 4.12 9.88
C GLU A 81 12.44 3.52 10.64
N THR A 82 12.26 2.32 11.20
CA THR A 82 13.29 1.53 11.90
C THR A 82 14.42 1.03 10.99
N GLY A 83 14.24 1.09 9.67
CA GLY A 83 15.18 0.57 8.67
C GLY A 83 14.84 -0.82 8.14
N ASP A 84 13.93 -1.55 8.83
CA ASP A 84 13.51 -2.88 8.41
C ASP A 84 12.75 -2.85 7.09
N LYS A 85 13.01 -3.83 6.23
CA LYS A 85 12.23 -4.06 5.02
C LYS A 85 11.14 -5.08 5.29
N CYS A 86 9.96 -4.76 4.80
CA CYS A 86 8.77 -5.61 4.93
C CYS A 86 8.02 -5.68 3.60
N LEU A 87 7.13 -6.65 3.50
CA LEU A 87 6.19 -6.78 2.40
C LEU A 87 4.75 -6.63 2.88
N VAL A 88 3.93 -6.05 2.01
CA VAL A 88 2.48 -6.22 2.04
C VAL A 88 2.09 -7.06 0.83
N VAL A 89 1.42 -8.17 1.06
CA VAL A 89 0.97 -9.10 0.02
C VAL A 89 -0.55 -9.03 -0.08
N LEU A 90 -1.05 -8.65 -1.24
CA LEU A 90 -2.48 -8.63 -1.56
C LEU A 90 -2.83 -9.84 -2.41
N THR A 91 -3.88 -10.54 -2.02
CA THR A 91 -4.50 -11.64 -2.77
C THR A 91 -6.01 -11.47 -2.81
N ALA A 92 -6.66 -12.05 -3.81
CA ALA A 92 -8.11 -12.09 -3.87
C ALA A 92 -8.68 -13.07 -2.84
N LYS A 93 -9.83 -12.74 -2.27
CA LYS A 93 -10.63 -13.66 -1.46
C LYS A 93 -11.51 -14.53 -2.36
N ASN A 94 -11.78 -15.75 -1.92
CA ASN A 94 -12.73 -16.64 -2.62
C ASN A 94 -14.14 -16.04 -2.74
N GLU A 95 -14.56 -15.25 -1.76
CA GLU A 95 -15.87 -14.61 -1.69
C GLU A 95 -15.92 -13.22 -2.36
N GLY A 96 -14.86 -12.84 -3.03
CA GLY A 96 -14.66 -11.50 -3.60
C GLY A 96 -14.05 -10.50 -2.64
N GLY A 97 -13.40 -9.48 -3.21
CA GLY A 97 -12.58 -8.52 -2.48
C GLY A 97 -11.15 -9.00 -2.27
N ILE A 98 -10.40 -8.26 -1.47
CA ILE A 98 -8.99 -8.54 -1.22
C ILE A 98 -8.70 -8.81 0.25
N GLU A 99 -7.62 -9.52 0.49
CA GLU A 99 -7.03 -9.67 1.80
C GLU A 99 -5.55 -9.31 1.77
N TYR A 100 -5.06 -8.85 2.90
CA TYR A 100 -3.69 -8.37 3.08
C TYR A 100 -2.95 -9.31 4.02
N ARG A 101 -1.65 -9.49 3.78
CA ARG A 101 -0.71 -10.11 4.72
C ARG A 101 0.56 -9.31 4.77
N PHE A 102 1.15 -9.23 5.95
CA PHE A 102 2.48 -8.67 6.14
C PHE A 102 3.52 -9.78 6.18
N VAL A 103 4.70 -9.50 5.65
CA VAL A 103 5.85 -10.40 5.68
C VAL A 103 7.06 -9.62 6.20
N SER A 104 7.76 -10.16 7.20
CA SER A 104 8.93 -9.54 7.80
C SER A 104 10.23 -9.84 7.04
N ALA A 105 10.24 -9.53 5.75
CA ALA A 105 11.39 -9.73 4.88
C ALA A 105 11.38 -8.73 3.72
N ALA A 106 12.54 -8.53 3.10
CA ALA A 106 12.65 -7.94 1.78
C ALA A 106 12.05 -8.88 0.71
N TYR A 107 11.73 -8.34 -0.45
CA TYR A 107 11.23 -9.15 -1.55
C TYR A 107 12.29 -10.14 -2.05
N ASP A 108 11.89 -11.39 -2.11
CA ASP A 108 12.63 -12.48 -2.70
C ASP A 108 11.69 -13.21 -3.70
N PRO A 109 12.04 -13.25 -5.00
CA PRO A 109 11.25 -13.97 -6.00
C PRO A 109 10.95 -15.42 -5.62
N ASP A 110 11.88 -16.08 -4.92
CA ASP A 110 11.73 -17.48 -4.50
C ASP A 110 10.60 -17.69 -3.47
N PHE A 111 10.12 -16.64 -2.82
CA PHE A 111 8.93 -16.75 -1.98
C PHE A 111 7.67 -16.99 -2.80
N PHE A 112 7.57 -16.43 -4.01
CA PHE A 112 6.34 -16.33 -4.78
C PHE A 112 6.34 -17.12 -6.07
N LEU A 113 7.51 -17.51 -6.57
CA LEU A 113 7.66 -18.09 -7.92
C LEU A 113 8.11 -19.55 -7.86
N SER A 114 7.66 -20.31 -8.84
CA SER A 114 8.25 -21.55 -9.30
C SER A 114 8.85 -21.37 -10.69
N TYR A 115 9.93 -22.08 -10.96
CA TYR A 115 10.63 -22.02 -12.22
C TYR A 115 10.46 -23.33 -12.96
N THR A 116 9.98 -23.26 -14.19
CA THR A 116 9.79 -24.40 -15.09
C THR A 116 10.53 -24.14 -16.40
N GLU A 117 10.54 -25.12 -17.31
CA GLU A 117 11.13 -24.95 -18.64
C GLU A 117 10.45 -23.80 -19.44
N ASP A 118 9.18 -23.54 -19.17
CA ASP A 118 8.39 -22.47 -19.78
C ASP A 118 8.61 -21.09 -19.13
N GLY A 119 9.44 -21.01 -18.09
CA GLY A 119 9.75 -19.78 -17.37
C GLY A 119 9.24 -19.72 -15.93
N ALA A 120 9.23 -18.52 -15.35
CA ALA A 120 8.78 -18.27 -13.99
C ALA A 120 7.25 -18.18 -13.93
N LYS A 121 6.66 -18.85 -12.95
CA LYS A 121 5.21 -18.83 -12.70
C LYS A 121 4.94 -18.52 -11.23
N GLY A 122 3.94 -17.71 -10.96
CA GLY A 122 3.45 -17.45 -9.61
C GLY A 122 2.91 -18.72 -8.94
N LEU A 123 3.24 -18.92 -7.68
CA LEU A 123 2.66 -19.97 -6.87
C LEU A 123 1.17 -19.70 -6.63
N SER A 124 0.35 -20.73 -6.54
CA SER A 124 -0.96 -20.58 -5.94
C SER A 124 -0.83 -20.12 -4.48
N TYR A 125 -1.90 -19.51 -3.94
CA TYR A 125 -1.89 -19.10 -2.53
C TYR A 125 -1.55 -20.27 -1.57
N ASN A 126 -2.07 -21.46 -1.84
CA ASN A 126 -1.82 -22.62 -0.98
C ASN A 126 -0.34 -23.05 -1.01
N GLU A 127 0.28 -23.06 -2.18
CA GLU A 127 1.70 -23.35 -2.36
C GLU A 127 2.57 -22.29 -1.68
N TRP A 128 2.24 -21.01 -1.87
CA TRP A 128 2.91 -19.90 -1.19
C TRP A 128 2.81 -20.01 0.33
N SER A 129 1.61 -20.23 0.85
CA SER A 129 1.39 -20.37 2.29
C SER A 129 2.15 -21.58 2.88
N ALA A 130 2.19 -22.70 2.15
CA ALA A 130 2.97 -23.86 2.56
C ALA A 130 4.46 -23.55 2.58
N ARG A 131 4.98 -22.93 1.52
CA ARG A 131 6.39 -22.52 1.41
C ARG A 131 6.81 -21.59 2.55
N MET A 132 5.99 -20.56 2.84
CA MET A 132 6.30 -19.59 3.88
C MET A 132 6.25 -20.18 5.30
N ARG A 133 5.43 -21.19 5.55
CA ARG A 133 5.40 -21.89 6.85
C ARG A 133 6.66 -22.67 7.17
N HIS A 134 7.41 -23.07 6.16
CA HIS A 134 8.70 -23.78 6.32
C HIS A 134 9.89 -22.83 6.46
N ARG A 135 9.65 -21.51 6.51
CA ARG A 135 10.68 -20.49 6.67
C ARG A 135 10.68 -19.96 8.10
N ASP A 136 11.61 -20.45 8.92
CA ASP A 136 11.76 -20.02 10.32
C ASP A 136 12.34 -18.60 10.46
N ASP A 137 12.96 -18.10 9.40
CA ASP A 137 13.61 -16.77 9.32
C ASP A 137 12.65 -15.64 8.94
N VAL A 138 11.43 -15.96 8.55
CA VAL A 138 10.45 -14.98 8.02
C VAL A 138 9.11 -15.15 8.73
N ALA A 139 8.63 -14.08 9.33
CA ALA A 139 7.29 -14.05 9.92
C ALA A 139 6.26 -13.56 8.90
N VAL A 140 5.16 -14.29 8.79
CA VAL A 140 4.00 -13.94 7.98
C VAL A 140 2.81 -13.70 8.90
N SER A 141 2.15 -12.56 8.76
CA SER A 141 0.95 -12.26 9.57
C SER A 141 -0.23 -13.16 9.18
N ALA A 142 -1.19 -13.29 10.09
CA ALA A 142 -2.52 -13.76 9.70
C ALA A 142 -3.14 -12.83 8.67
N LYS A 143 -4.10 -13.35 7.91
CA LYS A 143 -4.84 -12.54 6.93
C LYS A 143 -5.59 -11.38 7.58
N ILE A 144 -5.58 -10.25 6.92
CA ILE A 144 -6.34 -9.04 7.27
C ILE A 144 -7.36 -8.85 6.16
N GLY A 145 -8.62 -9.05 6.49
CA GLY A 145 -9.72 -9.04 5.51
C GLY A 145 -10.41 -7.68 5.36
N SER A 146 -9.98 -6.68 6.10
CA SER A 146 -10.57 -5.34 6.10
C SER A 146 -9.52 -4.29 5.74
N THR A 147 -9.83 -3.44 4.77
CA THR A 147 -8.97 -2.28 4.43
C THR A 147 -8.85 -1.31 5.61
N THR A 148 -9.88 -1.20 6.44
CA THR A 148 -9.85 -0.34 7.63
C THR A 148 -8.84 -0.86 8.66
N GLU A 149 -8.78 -2.17 8.91
CA GLU A 149 -7.77 -2.77 9.78
C GLU A 149 -6.37 -2.62 9.17
N TYR A 150 -6.21 -2.95 7.89
CA TYR A 150 -4.96 -2.76 7.17
C TYR A 150 -4.44 -1.32 7.30
N ARG A 151 -5.31 -0.34 7.03
CA ARG A 151 -5.00 1.09 7.17
C ARG A 151 -4.51 1.43 8.56
N SER A 152 -5.20 0.96 9.59
CA SER A 152 -4.83 1.23 10.98
C SER A 152 -3.44 0.70 11.33
N ILE A 153 -3.05 -0.43 10.75
CA ILE A 153 -1.74 -1.02 10.95
C ILE A 153 -0.66 -0.21 10.23
N ILE A 154 -0.81 0.01 8.93
CA ILE A 154 0.22 0.68 8.12
C ILE A 154 0.45 2.14 8.57
N GLN A 155 -0.60 2.81 9.01
CA GLN A 155 -0.58 4.19 9.50
C GLN A 155 -0.26 4.31 11.01
N ASN A 156 -0.13 3.21 11.73
CA ASN A 156 0.03 3.17 13.18
C ASN A 156 -1.11 3.87 13.96
N ASP A 157 -2.34 3.75 13.48
CA ASP A 157 -3.52 4.42 14.07
C ASP A 157 -4.60 3.44 14.52
N VAL A 158 -4.20 2.43 15.28
CA VAL A 158 -5.11 1.39 15.80
C VAL A 158 -6.09 1.96 16.82
N ALA A 159 -5.69 2.98 17.59
CA ALA A 159 -6.54 3.57 18.62
C ALA A 159 -7.82 4.23 18.08
N SER A 160 -7.84 4.60 16.79
CA SER A 160 -9.03 5.17 16.13
C SER A 160 -10.12 4.13 15.82
N LEU A 161 -9.79 2.84 15.86
CA LEU A 161 -10.73 1.76 15.58
C LEU A 161 -11.56 1.43 16.84
N ARG A 162 -12.88 1.32 16.63
CA ARG A 162 -13.80 0.76 17.61
C ARG A 162 -13.79 -0.77 17.46
N GLY A 163 -13.25 -1.46 18.45
CA GLY A 163 -13.18 -2.91 18.47
C GLY A 163 -13.13 -3.46 19.89
N ASN A 164 -13.23 -4.78 20.03
CA ASN A 164 -13.02 -5.42 21.33
C ASN A 164 -11.52 -5.36 21.71
N GLN A 165 -11.24 -5.60 22.98
CA GLN A 165 -9.88 -5.50 23.53
C GLN A 165 -8.91 -6.48 22.87
N THR A 166 -9.31 -7.71 22.60
CA THR A 166 -8.47 -8.75 21.98
C THR A 166 -8.05 -8.34 20.57
N GLU A 167 -8.99 -7.85 19.78
CA GLU A 167 -8.75 -7.38 18.43
C GLU A 167 -7.81 -6.17 18.42
N THR A 168 -8.04 -5.21 19.32
CA THR A 168 -7.16 -4.04 19.47
C THR A 168 -5.73 -4.43 19.82
N ILE A 169 -5.53 -5.41 20.71
CA ILE A 169 -4.19 -5.92 21.06
C ILE A 169 -3.53 -6.57 19.85
N ARG A 170 -4.27 -7.37 19.09
CA ARG A 170 -3.76 -8.01 17.85
C ARG A 170 -3.28 -6.95 16.85
N LEU A 171 -4.12 -5.96 16.58
CA LEU A 171 -3.80 -4.88 15.63
C LEU A 171 -2.62 -4.03 16.11
N ARG A 172 -2.51 -3.74 17.39
CA ARG A 172 -1.36 -3.01 17.96
C ARG A 172 -0.05 -3.79 17.80
N ARG A 173 -0.06 -5.10 17.99
CA ARG A 173 1.12 -5.95 17.75
C ARG A 173 1.54 -5.91 16.28
N LEU A 174 0.57 -6.01 15.35
CA LEU A 174 0.85 -5.90 13.93
C LEU A 174 1.39 -4.51 13.57
N ALA A 175 0.81 -3.44 14.10
CA ALA A 175 1.30 -2.08 13.87
C ALA A 175 2.73 -1.89 14.41
N SER A 176 3.03 -2.42 15.59
CA SER A 176 4.38 -2.40 16.16
C SER A 176 5.41 -3.06 15.24
N SER A 177 5.03 -4.15 14.56
CA SER A 177 5.93 -4.92 13.69
C SER A 177 5.99 -4.40 12.25
N PHE A 178 4.92 -3.78 11.74
CA PHE A 178 4.77 -3.55 10.31
C PHE A 178 4.38 -2.12 9.90
N SER A 179 4.03 -1.24 10.83
CA SER A 179 3.69 0.14 10.46
C SER A 179 4.87 0.90 9.84
N LEU A 180 4.56 1.86 9.00
CA LEU A 180 5.57 2.75 8.38
C LEU A 180 6.33 3.57 9.42
N VAL A 181 5.63 4.01 10.47
CA VAL A 181 6.18 4.82 11.56
C VAL A 181 6.18 4.05 12.87
N SER A 182 6.99 4.48 13.82
CA SER A 182 7.18 3.83 15.11
C SER A 182 6.73 4.71 16.28
N GLY A 183 6.62 4.10 17.47
CA GLY A 183 6.28 4.80 18.70
C GLY A 183 4.88 5.40 18.68
N HIS A 184 4.79 6.68 19.00
CA HIS A 184 3.53 7.43 19.07
C HIS A 184 3.16 8.16 17.77
N TYR A 185 4.03 8.13 16.76
CA TYR A 185 3.76 8.74 15.47
C TYR A 185 2.65 8.01 14.72
N LYS A 186 1.81 8.79 14.05
CA LYS A 186 0.68 8.29 13.25
C LYS A 186 0.64 8.99 11.91
N LEU A 187 0.23 8.25 10.88
CA LEU A 187 0.09 8.76 9.51
C LEU A 187 -1.39 8.90 9.11
N ARG A 188 -2.23 9.43 9.99
CA ARG A 188 -3.66 9.60 9.73
C ARG A 188 -3.92 10.29 8.40
N HIS A 189 -4.86 9.73 7.63
CA HIS A 189 -5.33 10.29 6.37
C HIS A 189 -4.26 10.42 5.28
N ILE A 190 -3.08 9.79 5.44
CA ILE A 190 -2.05 9.81 4.42
C ILE A 190 -2.57 9.23 3.09
N GLU A 191 -3.46 8.24 3.12
CA GLU A 191 -4.09 7.66 1.93
C GLU A 191 -4.87 8.70 1.12
N LYS A 192 -5.51 9.67 1.78
CA LYS A 192 -6.26 10.75 1.11
C LYS A 192 -5.32 11.74 0.44
N LEU A 193 -4.22 12.09 1.13
CA LEU A 193 -3.19 12.97 0.57
C LEU A 193 -2.54 12.34 -0.66
N VAL A 194 -2.16 11.07 -0.54
CA VAL A 194 -1.54 10.32 -1.64
C VAL A 194 -2.51 10.18 -2.81
N SER A 195 -3.78 9.87 -2.56
CA SER A 195 -4.81 9.80 -3.60
C SER A 195 -4.98 11.12 -4.33
N ALA A 196 -4.99 12.25 -3.63
CA ALA A 196 -5.12 13.58 -4.23
C ALA A 196 -3.92 13.93 -5.12
N VAL A 197 -2.71 13.61 -4.67
CA VAL A 197 -1.47 13.85 -5.44
C VAL A 197 -1.45 13.00 -6.71
N HIS A 198 -1.82 11.73 -6.61
CA HIS A 198 -1.80 10.81 -7.76
C HIS A 198 -2.96 11.00 -8.73
N ALA A 199 -4.09 11.53 -8.30
CA ALA A 199 -5.22 11.82 -9.19
C ALA A 199 -4.97 13.00 -10.15
N GLY A 200 -3.89 13.75 -9.94
CA GLY A 200 -3.62 14.95 -10.73
C GLY A 200 -4.62 16.09 -10.48
N GLU A 201 -5.54 15.90 -9.54
CA GLU A 201 -6.51 16.89 -9.08
C GLU A 201 -5.90 17.85 -8.05
N GLY A 202 -4.59 18.03 -8.09
CA GLY A 202 -3.84 18.89 -7.19
C GLY A 202 -4.18 20.36 -7.35
N LYS A 203 -5.44 20.73 -7.15
CA LYS A 203 -5.77 22.09 -6.80
C LYS A 203 -5.10 22.34 -5.46
N MET A 204 -4.22 23.30 -5.41
CA MET A 204 -3.45 23.69 -4.20
C MET A 204 -4.38 23.87 -2.99
N GLU A 205 -5.63 24.24 -3.22
CA GLU A 205 -6.68 24.38 -2.20
C GLU A 205 -7.07 23.04 -1.56
N THR A 206 -7.20 21.97 -2.34
CA THR A 206 -7.51 20.62 -1.86
C THR A 206 -6.36 20.07 -1.02
N LEU A 207 -5.11 20.29 -1.44
CA LEU A 207 -3.91 19.92 -0.69
C LEU A 207 -3.84 20.68 0.65
N LYS A 208 -4.09 21.98 0.64
CA LYS A 208 -4.12 22.81 1.86
C LYS A 208 -5.20 22.35 2.84
N THR A 209 -6.41 22.06 2.35
CA THR A 209 -7.52 21.58 3.19
C THR A 209 -7.20 20.20 3.79
N MET A 210 -6.61 19.29 3.01
CA MET A 210 -6.20 17.98 3.50
C MET A 210 -5.06 18.07 4.50
N LEU A 211 -4.04 18.88 4.25
CA LEU A 211 -2.94 19.12 5.19
C LEU A 211 -3.47 19.76 6.49
N ALA A 212 -4.36 20.73 6.38
CA ALA A 212 -4.98 21.33 7.56
C ALA A 212 -5.78 20.31 8.38
N ALA A 213 -6.50 19.38 7.75
CA ALA A 213 -7.22 18.31 8.44
C ALA A 213 -6.28 17.31 9.12
N ILE A 214 -5.15 16.97 8.49
CA ILE A 214 -4.13 16.08 9.06
C ILE A 214 -3.47 16.74 10.28
N PHE A 215 -3.11 18.02 10.19
CA PHE A 215 -2.45 18.76 11.27
C PHE A 215 -3.40 19.21 12.38
N ALA A 216 -4.66 19.46 12.08
CA ALA A 216 -5.65 19.81 13.09
C ALA A 216 -5.94 18.67 14.08
N ASP A 217 -5.88 17.45 13.61
CA ASP A 217 -6.14 16.24 14.41
C ASP A 217 -4.95 15.92 15.37
N ASP A 218 -3.75 16.40 15.07
CA ASP A 218 -2.55 16.21 15.89
C ASP A 218 -2.24 17.40 16.83
N GLY A 219 -3.11 18.40 16.91
CA GLY A 219 -2.92 19.58 17.76
C GLY A 219 -1.76 20.49 17.32
N VAL A 220 -1.25 20.32 16.13
CA VAL A 220 -0.20 21.16 15.57
C VAL A 220 -0.83 22.41 14.96
N ILE A 221 -0.61 23.56 15.61
CA ILE A 221 -0.99 24.86 15.07
C ILE A 221 -0.10 25.17 13.88
N VAL A 222 -0.66 25.09 12.66
CA VAL A 222 0.05 25.53 11.46
C VAL A 222 0.16 27.05 11.50
N PRO A 223 1.37 27.65 11.53
CA PRO A 223 1.51 29.08 11.46
C PRO A 223 0.88 29.57 10.15
N GLN A 224 -0.08 30.48 10.24
CA GLN A 224 -0.62 31.16 9.07
C GLN A 224 0.48 32.07 8.50
N THR A 225 1.27 31.57 7.59
CA THR A 225 2.12 32.42 6.75
C THR A 225 1.21 33.15 5.79
N LYS A 226 0.92 34.41 6.11
CA LYS A 226 0.35 35.37 5.14
C LYS A 226 1.39 35.53 4.02
N ILE A 227 1.20 34.82 2.93
CA ILE A 227 1.89 35.12 1.67
C ILE A 227 1.29 36.45 1.20
N LYS A 228 1.98 37.53 1.42
CA LYS A 228 1.65 38.80 0.79
C LYS A 228 1.78 38.58 -0.71
N SER A 229 0.67 38.63 -1.43
CA SER A 229 0.62 38.75 -2.89
C SER A 229 1.15 40.12 -3.26
N GLY A 230 2.45 40.22 -3.48
CA GLY A 230 3.13 41.40 -3.97
C GLY A 230 3.71 41.14 -5.36
N PHE A 231 2.85 41.07 -6.35
CA PHE A 231 3.21 41.37 -7.72
C PHE A 231 2.28 42.50 -8.20
N ALA A 232 2.71 43.74 -7.94
CA ALA A 232 2.23 44.88 -8.66
C ALA A 232 2.87 44.87 -10.06
N ARG A 233 2.06 45.07 -11.07
CA ARG A 233 2.46 45.31 -12.45
C ARG A 233 3.23 46.62 -12.54
N GLU A 234 4.31 46.66 -13.27
CA GLU A 234 4.73 47.70 -14.20
C GLU A 234 4.91 47.08 -15.58
#